data_7d3f061e5a0af349c33d9438f5cb61f9
#
_entry.id   7d3f061e5a0af349c33d9438f5cb61f9
#
_cell.length_a   1.000
_cell.length_b   1.000
_cell.length_c   1.000
_cell.angle_alpha   90.00
_cell.angle_beta   90.00
_cell.angle_gamma   90.00
#
_symmetry.space_group_name_H-M   'P 1'
#
loop_
_entity.id
_entity.type
_entity.pdbx_description
1 polymer ?
#
loop_
_entity_poly.entity_id
_entity_poly.type
_entity_poly.pdbx_seq_one_letter_code
_entity_poly.pdbx_strand_id
1 'polypeptide(L)'
;MNYLKVALFVALCFGFVATAQQKDYTQYVNPFIGTSNFGATHPGAIAPRGMASVSPFNVAGPQNVLEKDSRWLSNPYVNENTFLTGFSHLNMSGVGCPDLGVILSMPTTGELKTAHLEYGTTYKNEEAKPGYYSVDLDKYDVKTELTASTRVGVSRYSFPAGKANLLLNLGLGLTNEHGAMLKFNSPTEIEGYRMVGSFCYNNAESAYPVYFVARISEAPQNFGIWDKPATYEGVEAQWMGYNGKTRLKEQFMREVVGDSIGAYVQYDFEKPTQVVMKIGVSYVSIANARENLDKEVGDASFDEVYEQTKKAWNDKLSVVEVEGDDADDKTIFYTGLYHTQ
;
A
#
# COMPACT_ATOMS: atom_id res chain seq x y z
N MET A 1 -21.34 68.23 -3.32
CA MET A 1 -22.27 67.16 -3.73
C MET A 1 -21.68 66.22 -4.79
N ASN A 2 -20.35 66.16 -4.95
CA ASN A 2 -19.69 65.35 -6.00
C ASN A 2 -18.79 64.23 -5.46
N TYR A 3 -18.56 64.13 -4.16
CA TYR A 3 -17.71 63.09 -3.59
C TYR A 3 -18.48 61.77 -3.24
N LEU A 4 -19.81 61.85 -3.15
CA LEU A 4 -20.63 60.68 -2.83
C LEU A 4 -20.87 59.75 -4.05
N LYS A 5 -20.74 60.27 -5.27
CA LYS A 5 -20.91 59.51 -6.53
C LYS A 5 -19.67 58.75 -6.95
N VAL A 6 -18.47 59.17 -6.52
CA VAL A 6 -17.20 58.48 -6.80
C VAL A 6 -17.01 57.29 -5.83
N ALA A 7 -17.46 57.39 -4.59
CA ALA A 7 -17.38 56.31 -3.64
C ALA A 7 -18.30 55.10 -3.99
N LEU A 8 -19.42 55.36 -4.66
CA LEU A 8 -20.36 54.29 -5.06
C LEU A 8 -19.88 53.51 -6.29
N PHE A 9 -19.02 54.10 -7.12
CA PHE A 9 -18.48 53.42 -8.32
C PHE A 9 -17.25 52.55 -8.04
N VAL A 10 -16.49 52.83 -6.97
CA VAL A 10 -15.35 52.03 -6.51
C VAL A 10 -15.80 50.76 -5.73
N ALA A 11 -16.98 50.83 -5.07
CA ALA A 11 -17.53 49.68 -4.34
C ALA A 11 -18.15 48.60 -5.26
N LEU A 12 -18.44 48.91 -6.53
CA LEU A 12 -19.02 47.97 -7.50
C LEU A 12 -17.97 47.21 -8.33
N CYS A 13 -16.67 47.51 -8.20
CA CYS A 13 -15.59 46.85 -8.91
C CYS A 13 -14.90 45.74 -8.06
N PHE A 14 -15.32 45.46 -6.84
CA PHE A 14 -15.02 44.19 -6.17
C PHE A 14 -15.91 43.12 -6.80
N GLY A 15 -15.56 42.77 -8.04
CA GLY A 15 -16.15 41.66 -8.74
C GLY A 15 -16.04 40.40 -7.87
N PHE A 16 -17.15 39.72 -7.65
CA PHE A 16 -17.19 38.34 -7.27
C PHE A 16 -16.25 37.59 -8.21
N VAL A 17 -15.06 37.27 -7.77
CA VAL A 17 -14.30 36.17 -8.36
C VAL A 17 -15.08 34.93 -7.95
N ALA A 18 -16.11 34.60 -8.72
CA ALA A 18 -16.67 33.26 -8.68
C ALA A 18 -15.53 32.34 -9.08
N THR A 19 -14.86 31.76 -8.10
CA THR A 19 -14.01 30.59 -8.35
C THR A 19 -14.97 29.54 -8.90
N ALA A 20 -14.94 29.36 -10.23
CA ALA A 20 -15.63 28.24 -10.84
C ALA A 20 -15.13 26.99 -10.09
N GLN A 21 -16.01 26.35 -9.34
CA GLN A 21 -15.66 25.12 -8.66
C GLN A 21 -15.22 24.11 -9.72
N GLN A 22 -13.96 23.73 -9.69
CA GLN A 22 -13.44 22.77 -10.65
C GLN A 22 -14.26 21.50 -10.53
N LYS A 23 -14.80 21.00 -11.65
CA LYS A 23 -15.59 19.77 -11.70
C LYS A 23 -14.74 18.61 -11.20
N ASP A 24 -15.28 17.82 -10.31
CA ASP A 24 -14.60 16.64 -9.76
C ASP A 24 -14.90 15.41 -10.61
N TYR A 25 -13.96 15.04 -11.49
CA TYR A 25 -14.08 13.87 -12.38
C TYR A 25 -13.74 12.57 -11.65
N THR A 26 -13.07 12.64 -10.49
CA THR A 26 -12.71 11.44 -9.71
C THR A 26 -13.95 10.72 -9.19
N GLN A 27 -15.08 11.41 -9.04
CA GLN A 27 -16.36 10.83 -8.60
C GLN A 27 -16.93 9.78 -9.57
N TYR A 28 -16.51 9.80 -10.85
CA TYR A 28 -16.98 8.86 -11.87
C TYR A 28 -16.14 7.58 -11.95
N VAL A 29 -15.02 7.49 -11.22
CA VAL A 29 -14.14 6.33 -11.26
C VAL A 29 -14.54 5.31 -10.19
N ASN A 30 -14.70 4.06 -10.62
CA ASN A 30 -14.86 2.93 -9.71
C ASN A 30 -13.65 1.96 -9.83
N PRO A 31 -12.65 2.04 -8.93
CA PRO A 31 -11.46 1.20 -9.00
C PRO A 31 -11.72 -0.31 -8.81
N PHE A 32 -12.92 -0.72 -8.39
CA PHE A 32 -13.29 -2.14 -8.32
C PHE A 32 -13.62 -2.77 -9.67
N ILE A 33 -13.89 -1.97 -10.71
CA ILE A 33 -14.10 -2.50 -12.06
C ILE A 33 -12.78 -3.14 -12.55
N GLY A 34 -12.86 -4.41 -12.97
CA GLY A 34 -11.70 -5.17 -13.44
C GLY A 34 -10.96 -5.94 -12.34
N THR A 35 -11.49 -6.01 -11.10
CA THR A 35 -10.86 -6.74 -9.99
C THR A 35 -11.43 -8.13 -9.74
N SER A 36 -12.51 -8.51 -10.45
CA SER A 36 -13.15 -9.81 -10.31
C SER A 36 -12.45 -10.87 -11.16
N ASN A 37 -12.30 -12.06 -10.62
CA ASN A 37 -11.85 -13.29 -11.26
C ASN A 37 -10.67 -13.12 -12.22
N PHE A 38 -10.90 -13.05 -13.53
CA PHE A 38 -9.86 -12.82 -14.55
C PHE A 38 -9.48 -11.35 -14.75
N GLY A 39 -10.05 -10.46 -13.98
CA GLY A 39 -9.65 -9.06 -14.00
C GLY A 39 -8.17 -8.90 -13.62
N ALA A 40 -7.51 -7.96 -14.27
CA ALA A 40 -6.08 -7.74 -14.07
C ALA A 40 -5.78 -6.40 -13.38
N THR A 41 -6.76 -5.84 -12.64
CA THR A 41 -6.63 -4.59 -11.90
C THR A 41 -6.76 -4.80 -10.39
N HIS A 42 -6.41 -3.80 -9.60
CA HIS A 42 -6.59 -3.81 -8.15
C HIS A 42 -7.15 -2.45 -7.66
N PRO A 43 -7.91 -2.43 -6.54
CA PRO A 43 -8.55 -1.21 -6.04
C PRO A 43 -7.61 -0.32 -5.24
N GLY A 44 -6.34 -0.68 -5.11
CA GLY A 44 -5.36 0.01 -4.28
C GLY A 44 -5.11 1.46 -4.67
N ALA A 45 -4.62 2.23 -3.73
CA ALA A 45 -4.28 3.63 -3.92
C ALA A 45 -3.00 3.78 -4.77
N ILE A 46 -3.09 4.58 -5.83
CA ILE A 46 -1.99 4.88 -6.75
C ILE A 46 -2.11 6.33 -7.23
N ALA A 47 -1.01 7.03 -7.43
CA ALA A 47 -0.97 8.31 -8.15
C ALA A 47 -0.96 8.08 -9.66
N PRO A 48 -1.37 9.07 -10.50
CA PRO A 48 -1.26 8.93 -11.96
C PRO A 48 0.18 8.58 -12.36
N ARG A 49 0.36 7.47 -13.10
CA ARG A 49 1.67 6.93 -13.51
C ARG A 49 2.62 6.65 -12.33
N GLY A 50 2.03 6.33 -11.17
CA GLY A 50 2.80 6.06 -9.96
C GLY A 50 3.55 4.74 -10.05
N MET A 51 4.81 4.75 -9.55
CA MET A 51 5.57 3.53 -9.28
C MET A 51 5.03 2.85 -8.01
N ALA A 52 4.78 3.64 -6.95
CA ALA A 52 4.19 3.15 -5.72
C ALA A 52 2.68 2.99 -5.87
N SER A 53 2.19 1.82 -5.52
CA SER A 53 0.77 1.55 -5.34
C SER A 53 0.58 0.77 -4.05
N VAL A 54 -0.35 1.19 -3.20
CA VAL A 54 -0.63 0.46 -1.95
C VAL A 54 -1.96 -0.26 -2.11
N SER A 55 -1.93 -1.58 -2.14
CA SER A 55 -3.09 -2.41 -2.43
C SER A 55 -3.33 -3.46 -1.35
N PRO A 56 -4.60 -3.77 -1.03
CA PRO A 56 -4.91 -4.97 -0.26
C PRO A 56 -4.33 -6.20 -0.96
N PHE A 57 -3.82 -7.15 -0.15
CA PHE A 57 -3.24 -8.40 -0.62
C PHE A 57 -4.07 -9.56 -0.07
N ASN A 58 -5.00 -10.07 -0.90
CA ASN A 58 -5.94 -11.10 -0.48
C ASN A 58 -5.81 -12.42 -1.26
N VAL A 59 -4.69 -12.62 -1.95
CA VAL A 59 -4.45 -13.80 -2.80
C VAL A 59 -3.64 -14.91 -2.11
N ALA A 60 -3.14 -14.67 -0.90
CA ALA A 60 -2.37 -15.65 -0.11
C ALA A 60 -3.18 -16.28 1.04
N GLY A 61 -4.50 -16.22 1.01
CA GLY A 61 -5.36 -16.78 2.05
C GLY A 61 -5.75 -18.25 1.79
N PRO A 62 -6.28 -18.94 2.81
CA PRO A 62 -6.74 -20.32 2.68
C PRO A 62 -8.05 -20.46 1.90
N GLN A 63 -8.74 -19.33 1.66
CA GLN A 63 -10.05 -19.26 1.01
C GLN A 63 -9.97 -18.53 -0.34
N ASN A 64 -8.87 -18.71 -1.06
CA ASN A 64 -8.77 -18.16 -2.40
C ASN A 64 -9.84 -18.77 -3.29
N VAL A 65 -10.87 -17.97 -3.58
CA VAL A 65 -11.91 -18.33 -4.55
C VAL A 65 -11.41 -17.88 -5.93
N LEU A 66 -10.67 -18.75 -6.59
CA LEU A 66 -10.31 -18.59 -7.99
C LEU A 66 -10.92 -19.75 -8.76
N GLU A 67 -11.43 -19.50 -9.96
CA GLU A 67 -11.80 -20.57 -10.84
C GLU A 67 -10.58 -21.46 -11.14
N LYS A 68 -10.82 -22.76 -11.30
CA LYS A 68 -9.74 -23.76 -11.43
C LYS A 68 -8.72 -23.48 -12.53
N ASP A 69 -9.13 -22.72 -13.54
CA ASP A 69 -8.29 -22.37 -14.69
C ASP A 69 -7.57 -21.01 -14.55
N SER A 70 -7.94 -20.21 -13.55
CA SER A 70 -7.34 -18.90 -13.28
C SER A 70 -6.16 -19.00 -12.31
N ARG A 71 -5.16 -19.81 -12.64
CA ARG A 71 -3.97 -19.99 -11.80
C ARG A 71 -3.00 -18.81 -11.83
N TRP A 72 -3.30 -17.80 -12.60
CA TRP A 72 -2.44 -16.64 -12.80
C TRP A 72 -2.88 -15.53 -11.85
N LEU A 73 -2.34 -15.55 -10.64
CA LEU A 73 -2.48 -14.45 -9.67
C LEU A 73 -1.54 -13.32 -10.10
N SER A 74 -1.93 -12.59 -11.14
CA SER A 74 -1.13 -11.45 -11.62
C SER A 74 -1.35 -10.18 -10.77
N ASN A 75 -2.37 -10.17 -9.93
CA ASN A 75 -2.73 -9.04 -9.08
C ASN A 75 -2.71 -9.42 -7.60
N PRO A 76 -2.50 -8.45 -6.71
CA PRO A 76 -2.54 -8.66 -5.26
C PRO A 76 -3.96 -8.87 -4.72
N TYR A 77 -5.00 -8.57 -5.50
CA TYR A 77 -6.38 -8.53 -5.07
C TYR A 77 -7.32 -9.20 -6.06
N VAL A 78 -8.25 -9.97 -5.54
CA VAL A 78 -9.39 -10.55 -6.26
C VAL A 78 -10.65 -10.26 -5.45
N ASN A 79 -11.65 -9.66 -6.07
CA ASN A 79 -12.87 -9.16 -5.39
C ASN A 79 -13.64 -10.26 -4.63
N GLU A 80 -13.59 -11.49 -5.12
CA GLU A 80 -14.27 -12.65 -4.51
C GLU A 80 -13.54 -13.20 -3.28
N ASN A 81 -12.29 -12.84 -3.04
CA ASN A 81 -11.52 -13.29 -1.89
C ASN A 81 -11.85 -12.47 -0.64
N THR A 82 -12.05 -13.16 0.48
CA THR A 82 -12.51 -12.56 1.74
C THR A 82 -11.46 -12.58 2.84
N PHE A 83 -10.22 -12.99 2.53
CA PHE A 83 -9.14 -13.11 3.51
C PHE A 83 -7.92 -12.30 3.10
N LEU A 84 -7.59 -11.29 3.89
CA LEU A 84 -6.51 -10.35 3.63
C LEU A 84 -5.30 -10.69 4.50
N THR A 85 -4.11 -10.64 3.91
CA THR A 85 -2.83 -10.94 4.59
C THR A 85 -1.87 -9.75 4.63
N GLY A 86 -2.30 -8.58 4.18
CA GLY A 86 -1.52 -7.35 4.25
C GLY A 86 -1.84 -6.36 3.14
N PHE A 87 -1.01 -5.32 3.06
CA PHE A 87 -1.08 -4.26 2.05
C PHE A 87 0.28 -4.16 1.37
N SER A 88 0.33 -4.53 0.09
CA SER A 88 1.56 -4.50 -0.72
C SER A 88 1.82 -3.10 -1.29
N HIS A 89 3.09 -2.71 -1.42
CA HIS A 89 3.48 -1.33 -1.77
C HIS A 89 3.98 -1.13 -3.20
N LEU A 90 4.07 -2.20 -3.98
CA LEU A 90 4.32 -2.16 -5.42
C LEU A 90 3.47 -3.24 -6.07
N ASN A 91 2.68 -2.84 -7.06
CA ASN A 91 1.80 -3.75 -7.75
C ASN A 91 1.76 -3.39 -9.22
N MET A 92 1.59 -4.38 -10.06
CA MET A 92 1.27 -4.18 -11.47
C MET A 92 -0.25 -4.22 -11.66
N SER A 93 -0.74 -3.54 -12.69
CA SER A 93 -2.14 -3.55 -13.09
C SER A 93 -2.22 -3.82 -14.58
N GLY A 94 -3.18 -4.64 -15.02
CA GLY A 94 -3.37 -4.97 -16.43
C GLY A 94 -2.40 -6.03 -16.99
N VAL A 95 -1.72 -6.79 -16.15
CA VAL A 95 -0.75 -7.80 -16.58
C VAL A 95 -1.28 -9.23 -16.44
N GLY A 96 -0.82 -10.12 -17.31
CA GLY A 96 -1.19 -11.53 -17.31
C GLY A 96 -0.26 -12.44 -16.52
N CYS A 97 0.89 -11.97 -16.08
CA CYS A 97 1.86 -12.75 -15.31
C CYS A 97 2.13 -12.17 -13.94
N PRO A 98 2.27 -12.99 -12.90
CA PRO A 98 2.52 -12.50 -11.55
C PRO A 98 3.92 -11.93 -11.39
N ASP A 99 4.01 -10.72 -10.88
CA ASP A 99 5.23 -10.10 -10.39
C ASP A 99 4.89 -9.00 -9.37
N LEU A 100 5.90 -8.50 -8.65
CA LEU A 100 5.73 -7.52 -7.57
C LEU A 100 4.77 -8.01 -6.47
N GLY A 101 3.82 -7.19 -6.02
CA GLY A 101 2.95 -7.52 -4.88
C GLY A 101 3.75 -7.72 -3.58
N VAL A 102 4.82 -6.96 -3.39
CA VAL A 102 5.83 -7.15 -2.33
C VAL A 102 5.80 -6.03 -1.29
N ILE A 103 6.61 -6.17 -0.23
CA ILE A 103 6.72 -5.20 0.87
C ILE A 103 5.36 -4.98 1.53
N LEU A 104 4.88 -6.01 2.23
CA LEU A 104 3.55 -6.02 2.81
C LEU A 104 3.56 -5.47 4.24
N SER A 105 2.76 -4.44 4.48
CA SER A 105 2.44 -3.98 5.83
C SER A 105 1.17 -4.64 6.34
N MET A 106 1.06 -4.90 7.64
CA MET A 106 -0.14 -5.45 8.26
C MET A 106 -0.29 -4.96 9.70
N PRO A 107 -1.35 -4.20 10.02
CA PRO A 107 -1.68 -3.84 11.39
C PRO A 107 -2.43 -4.99 12.06
N THR A 108 -2.09 -5.29 13.31
CA THR A 108 -2.77 -6.31 14.13
C THR A 108 -2.92 -5.84 15.57
N THR A 109 -3.83 -6.44 16.33
CA THR A 109 -3.98 -6.22 17.77
C THR A 109 -3.75 -7.50 18.55
N GLY A 110 -3.39 -7.37 19.84
CA GLY A 110 -3.15 -8.50 20.72
C GLY A 110 -1.76 -9.13 20.57
N GLU A 111 -1.68 -10.44 20.58
CA GLU A 111 -0.43 -11.20 20.51
C GLU A 111 0.22 -11.10 19.13
N LEU A 112 1.54 -10.90 19.08
CA LEU A 112 2.32 -10.90 17.85
C LEU A 112 2.28 -12.27 17.17
N LYS A 113 1.83 -12.29 15.92
CA LYS A 113 1.91 -13.42 14.99
C LYS A 113 2.69 -12.99 13.75
N THR A 114 3.53 -13.86 13.22
CA THR A 114 4.38 -13.56 12.05
C THR A 114 4.04 -14.39 10.82
N ALA A 115 3.30 -15.49 10.99
CA ALA A 115 2.83 -16.30 9.88
C ALA A 115 1.57 -15.69 9.27
N HIS A 116 1.55 -15.47 7.97
CA HIS A 116 0.47 -14.76 7.26
C HIS A 116 -0.91 -15.43 7.42
N LEU A 117 -0.97 -16.75 7.53
CA LEU A 117 -2.23 -17.45 7.78
C LEU A 117 -2.73 -17.27 9.21
N GLU A 118 -1.85 -16.96 10.18
CA GLU A 118 -2.22 -16.70 11.56
C GLU A 118 -2.63 -15.25 11.79
N TYR A 119 -1.92 -14.28 11.17
CA TYR A 119 -2.25 -12.88 11.31
C TYR A 119 -3.24 -12.37 10.25
N GLY A 120 -3.49 -13.09 9.19
CA GLY A 120 -4.51 -12.72 8.21
C GLY A 120 -5.92 -12.66 8.83
N THR A 121 -6.83 -11.95 8.17
CA THR A 121 -8.17 -11.65 8.67
C THR A 121 -9.17 -11.50 7.55
N THR A 122 -10.44 -11.72 7.85
CA THR A 122 -11.55 -11.22 7.04
C THR A 122 -11.67 -9.70 7.19
N TYR A 123 -12.36 -9.07 6.27
CA TYR A 123 -12.48 -7.62 6.19
C TYR A 123 -13.83 -7.18 5.63
N LYS A 124 -14.17 -5.90 5.83
CA LYS A 124 -15.43 -5.31 5.40
C LYS A 124 -15.29 -3.79 5.16
N ASN A 125 -16.37 -3.19 4.69
CA ASN A 125 -16.48 -1.73 4.49
C ASN A 125 -15.37 -1.17 3.59
N GLU A 126 -15.08 -1.89 2.49
CA GLU A 126 -14.12 -1.43 1.50
C GLU A 126 -14.64 -0.17 0.79
N GLU A 127 -13.77 0.79 0.64
CA GLU A 127 -13.99 1.98 -0.19
C GLU A 127 -12.75 2.21 -1.05
N ALA A 128 -12.94 2.44 -2.35
CA ALA A 128 -11.87 2.79 -3.27
C ALA A 128 -12.24 4.00 -4.13
N LYS A 129 -11.29 4.91 -4.29
CA LYS A 129 -11.37 6.11 -5.13
C LYS A 129 -9.99 6.35 -5.77
N PRO A 130 -9.88 7.16 -6.82
CA PRO A 130 -8.57 7.53 -7.34
C PRO A 130 -7.64 8.07 -6.26
N GLY A 131 -6.53 7.34 -6.03
CA GLY A 131 -5.54 7.68 -5.00
C GLY A 131 -5.92 7.35 -3.55
N TYR A 132 -7.00 6.62 -3.32
CA TYR A 132 -7.45 6.26 -1.98
C TYR A 132 -8.07 4.86 -1.93
N TYR A 133 -7.79 4.16 -0.84
CA TYR A 133 -8.49 2.92 -0.47
C TYR A 133 -8.65 2.85 1.04
N SER A 134 -9.76 2.30 1.53
CA SER A 134 -9.92 2.00 2.95
C SER A 134 -10.68 0.71 3.18
N VAL A 135 -10.45 0.11 4.36
CA VAL A 135 -11.05 -1.15 4.78
C VAL A 135 -11.02 -1.30 6.30
N ASP A 136 -11.99 -2.00 6.86
CA ASP A 136 -12.02 -2.39 8.26
C ASP A 136 -11.59 -3.87 8.40
N LEU A 137 -10.61 -4.12 9.26
CA LEU A 137 -10.08 -5.47 9.55
C LEU A 137 -10.86 -6.12 10.69
N ASP A 138 -11.65 -7.16 10.40
CA ASP A 138 -12.61 -7.74 11.35
C ASP A 138 -11.97 -8.27 12.63
N LYS A 139 -10.87 -9.01 12.52
CA LYS A 139 -10.20 -9.65 13.67
C LYS A 139 -9.59 -8.65 14.63
N TYR A 140 -9.23 -7.47 14.16
CA TYR A 140 -8.37 -6.54 14.88
C TYR A 140 -9.03 -5.23 15.29
N ASP A 141 -10.25 -4.97 14.79
CA ASP A 141 -10.94 -3.69 14.96
C ASP A 141 -10.05 -2.50 14.54
N VAL A 142 -9.35 -2.67 13.44
CA VAL A 142 -8.46 -1.66 12.86
C VAL A 142 -9.01 -1.18 11.53
N LYS A 143 -9.23 0.12 11.41
CA LYS A 143 -9.46 0.75 10.11
C LYS A 143 -8.12 1.06 9.47
N THR A 144 -7.96 0.64 8.22
CA THR A 144 -6.80 0.95 7.38
C THR A 144 -7.21 1.86 6.25
N GLU A 145 -6.43 2.92 6.02
CA GLU A 145 -6.59 3.86 4.92
C GLU A 145 -5.27 3.97 4.17
N LEU A 146 -5.33 3.98 2.84
CA LEU A 146 -4.17 3.96 1.95
C LEU A 146 -4.23 5.14 0.98
N THR A 147 -3.09 5.76 0.73
CA THR A 147 -2.87 6.72 -0.36
C THR A 147 -1.44 6.58 -0.88
N ALA A 148 -1.13 7.24 -1.99
CA ALA A 148 0.21 7.19 -2.56
C ALA A 148 0.54 8.46 -3.33
N SER A 149 1.82 8.87 -3.30
CA SER A 149 2.43 9.74 -4.31
C SER A 149 3.04 8.88 -5.43
N THR A 150 3.82 9.47 -6.31
CA THR A 150 4.43 8.75 -7.43
C THR A 150 5.33 7.59 -6.99
N ARG A 151 6.11 7.76 -5.92
CA ARG A 151 7.11 6.77 -5.44
C ARG A 151 7.02 6.49 -3.95
N VAL A 152 5.96 6.95 -3.28
CA VAL A 152 5.78 6.73 -1.85
C VAL A 152 4.37 6.26 -1.58
N GLY A 153 4.23 5.09 -0.95
CA GLY A 153 2.98 4.63 -0.39
C GLY A 153 2.80 5.17 1.03
N VAL A 154 1.58 5.58 1.37
CA VAL A 154 1.25 6.09 2.71
C VAL A 154 0.04 5.34 3.24
N SER A 155 0.19 4.75 4.41
CA SER A 155 -0.86 3.99 5.09
C SER A 155 -1.15 4.61 6.45
N ARG A 156 -2.44 4.78 6.79
CA ARG A 156 -2.91 5.21 8.10
C ARG A 156 -3.69 4.07 8.75
N TYR A 157 -3.27 3.68 9.94
CA TYR A 157 -3.88 2.61 10.73
C TYR A 157 -4.52 3.19 11.98
N SER A 158 -5.82 3.06 12.14
CA SER A 158 -6.56 3.49 13.33
C SER A 158 -6.72 2.31 14.27
N PHE A 159 -5.88 2.25 15.31
CA PHE A 159 -5.89 1.20 16.31
C PHE A 159 -6.83 1.54 17.48
N PRO A 160 -7.53 0.55 18.06
CA PRO A 160 -8.17 0.68 19.36
C PRO A 160 -7.12 0.82 20.48
N ALA A 161 -7.56 1.11 21.70
CA ALA A 161 -6.71 1.02 22.89
C ALA A 161 -6.26 -0.43 23.13
N GLY A 162 -5.07 -0.61 23.70
CA GLY A 162 -4.48 -1.89 24.04
C GLY A 162 -3.29 -2.27 23.16
N LYS A 163 -2.92 -3.56 23.21
CA LYS A 163 -1.76 -4.09 22.47
C LYS A 163 -1.99 -4.07 20.97
N ALA A 164 -1.06 -3.48 20.25
CA ALA A 164 -1.09 -3.37 18.80
C ALA A 164 0.28 -3.70 18.19
N ASN A 165 0.27 -4.20 16.97
CA ASN A 165 1.49 -4.49 16.23
C ASN A 165 1.35 -3.95 14.81
N LEU A 166 2.44 -3.47 14.24
CA LEU A 166 2.54 -3.17 12.81
C LEU A 166 3.67 -4.01 12.23
N LEU A 167 3.30 -4.86 11.28
CA LEU A 167 4.20 -5.82 10.64
C LEU A 167 4.63 -5.29 9.27
N LEU A 168 5.87 -5.60 8.88
CA LEU A 168 6.39 -5.42 7.52
C LEU A 168 6.94 -6.76 7.05
N ASN A 169 6.20 -7.46 6.19
CA ASN A 169 6.55 -8.78 5.69
C ASN A 169 7.21 -8.68 4.31
N LEU A 170 8.43 -9.20 4.21
CA LEU A 170 9.19 -9.28 2.96
C LEU A 170 9.21 -10.70 2.36
N GLY A 171 8.58 -11.67 3.02
CA GLY A 171 8.51 -13.06 2.55
C GLY A 171 7.36 -13.34 1.58
N LEU A 172 6.34 -12.48 1.55
CA LEU A 172 5.20 -12.61 0.63
C LEU A 172 5.39 -11.77 -0.62
N GLY A 173 4.77 -12.19 -1.71
CA GLY A 173 4.75 -11.47 -2.98
C GLY A 173 4.16 -12.30 -4.10
N LEU A 174 3.98 -11.69 -5.26
CA LEU A 174 3.56 -12.34 -6.50
C LEU A 174 4.74 -12.69 -7.40
N THR A 175 5.92 -12.20 -7.07
CA THR A 175 7.16 -12.44 -7.83
C THR A 175 7.63 -13.89 -7.73
N ASN A 176 8.31 -14.38 -8.75
CA ASN A 176 8.97 -15.69 -8.75
C ASN A 176 10.30 -15.67 -7.97
N GLU A 177 10.85 -14.48 -7.72
CA GLU A 177 12.13 -14.33 -7.04
C GLU A 177 12.01 -14.40 -5.52
N HIS A 178 13.08 -14.81 -4.88
CA HIS A 178 13.27 -14.85 -3.45
C HIS A 178 14.45 -13.95 -3.05
N GLY A 179 14.58 -13.73 -1.76
CA GLY A 179 15.65 -12.92 -1.21
C GLY A 179 15.20 -11.49 -0.86
N ALA A 180 15.48 -11.15 0.36
CA ALA A 180 15.23 -9.81 0.90
C ALA A 180 16.32 -9.44 1.91
N MET A 181 16.47 -8.15 2.15
CA MET A 181 17.25 -7.60 3.23
C MET A 181 16.44 -6.54 3.95
N LEU A 182 16.55 -6.49 5.25
CA LEU A 182 16.03 -5.40 6.06
C LEU A 182 16.97 -5.05 7.23
N LYS A 183 16.85 -3.80 7.67
CA LYS A 183 17.58 -3.27 8.82
C LYS A 183 16.76 -2.13 9.44
N PHE A 184 16.73 -2.07 10.77
CA PHE A 184 16.29 -0.87 11.49
C PHE A 184 17.43 0.14 11.59
N ASN A 185 17.21 1.37 11.14
CA ASN A 185 18.09 2.51 11.37
C ASN A 185 17.74 3.24 12.68
N SER A 186 16.48 3.19 13.05
CA SER A 186 15.91 3.62 14.33
C SER A 186 14.68 2.77 14.65
N PRO A 187 14.09 2.84 15.84
CA PRO A 187 12.83 2.15 16.13
C PRO A 187 11.66 2.49 15.21
N THR A 188 11.74 3.64 14.52
CA THR A 188 10.71 4.16 13.62
C THR A 188 11.13 4.18 12.15
N GLU A 189 12.33 3.72 11.80
CA GLU A 189 12.80 3.70 10.42
C GLU A 189 13.43 2.35 10.05
N ILE A 190 12.89 1.75 9.00
CA ILE A 190 13.32 0.47 8.43
C ILE A 190 13.74 0.70 6.99
N GLU A 191 14.85 0.13 6.58
CA GLU A 191 15.28 0.13 5.18
C GLU A 191 15.60 -1.27 4.70
N GLY A 192 15.59 -1.47 3.38
CA GLY A 192 15.93 -2.76 2.82
C GLY A 192 15.67 -2.87 1.34
N TYR A 193 15.63 -4.10 0.88
CA TYR A 193 15.21 -4.45 -0.48
C TYR A 193 14.47 -5.79 -0.50
N ARG A 194 13.73 -6.02 -1.59
CA ARG A 194 13.12 -7.29 -1.95
C ARG A 194 13.49 -7.61 -3.40
N MET A 195 13.99 -8.83 -3.65
CA MET A 195 14.22 -9.30 -5.02
C MET A 195 12.88 -9.58 -5.69
N VAL A 196 12.74 -9.14 -6.92
CA VAL A 196 11.58 -9.32 -7.78
C VAL A 196 12.03 -9.62 -9.20
N GLY A 197 11.10 -9.91 -10.11
CA GLY A 197 11.40 -10.21 -11.50
C GLY A 197 11.08 -11.64 -11.87
N SER A 198 11.78 -12.17 -12.87
CA SER A 198 11.50 -13.47 -13.50
C SER A 198 10.08 -13.56 -14.05
N PHE A 199 9.59 -12.43 -14.55
CA PHE A 199 8.26 -12.24 -15.09
C PHE A 199 7.92 -13.27 -16.18
N CYS A 200 6.80 -13.97 -16.04
CA CYS A 200 6.26 -15.01 -16.93
C CYS A 200 7.12 -16.27 -17.08
N TYR A 201 8.40 -16.14 -17.06
CA TYR A 201 9.34 -17.26 -17.25
C TYR A 201 10.40 -17.19 -16.16
N ASN A 202 10.76 -18.32 -15.62
CA ASN A 202 11.81 -18.40 -14.61
C ASN A 202 13.18 -18.06 -15.22
N ASN A 203 13.43 -16.77 -15.44
CA ASN A 203 14.65 -16.23 -16.01
C ASN A 203 15.40 -15.41 -14.98
N ALA A 204 16.42 -15.99 -14.36
CA ALA A 204 17.24 -15.34 -13.33
C ALA A 204 17.91 -14.03 -13.80
N GLU A 205 18.13 -13.84 -15.12
CA GLU A 205 18.68 -12.60 -15.66
C GLU A 205 17.71 -11.41 -15.57
N SER A 206 16.42 -11.68 -15.35
CA SER A 206 15.39 -10.67 -15.16
C SER A 206 15.16 -10.30 -13.70
N ALA A 207 15.90 -10.92 -12.77
CA ALA A 207 15.78 -10.61 -11.34
C ALA A 207 16.44 -9.27 -11.00
N TYR A 208 15.77 -8.47 -10.18
CA TYR A 208 16.27 -7.18 -9.76
C TYR A 208 15.74 -6.81 -8.36
N PRO A 209 16.46 -5.97 -7.58
CA PRO A 209 15.99 -5.52 -6.29
C PRO A 209 15.03 -4.33 -6.41
N VAL A 210 13.99 -4.32 -5.57
CA VAL A 210 13.23 -3.13 -5.22
C VAL A 210 13.67 -2.69 -3.83
N TYR A 211 14.23 -1.50 -3.75
CA TYR A 211 14.69 -0.88 -2.51
C TYR A 211 13.57 -0.09 -1.85
N PHE A 212 13.58 -0.05 -0.52
CA PHE A 212 12.59 0.71 0.22
C PHE A 212 13.19 1.38 1.48
N VAL A 213 12.53 2.44 1.92
CA VAL A 213 12.66 3.04 3.25
C VAL A 213 11.27 3.26 3.81
N ALA A 214 10.99 2.68 4.98
CA ALA A 214 9.74 2.82 5.70
C ALA A 214 9.94 3.69 6.93
N ARG A 215 9.07 4.70 7.13
CA ARG A 215 9.01 5.53 8.34
C ARG A 215 7.65 5.41 8.99
N ILE A 216 7.66 5.32 10.32
CA ILE A 216 6.48 5.15 11.17
C ILE A 216 6.35 6.36 12.08
N SER A 217 5.15 6.93 12.18
CA SER A 217 4.89 8.18 12.92
C SER A 217 5.07 8.05 14.43
N GLU A 218 4.73 6.88 14.98
CA GLU A 218 4.71 6.65 16.42
C GLU A 218 5.91 5.81 16.86
N ALA A 219 6.57 6.24 17.95
CA ALA A 219 7.66 5.48 18.55
C ALA A 219 7.10 4.24 19.26
N PRO A 220 7.57 3.02 18.92
CA PRO A 220 7.09 1.80 19.53
C PRO A 220 7.71 1.56 20.92
N GLN A 221 7.01 0.80 21.77
CA GLN A 221 7.55 0.29 23.02
C GLN A 221 8.54 -0.87 22.81
N ASN A 222 8.31 -1.67 21.75
CA ASN A 222 9.21 -2.73 21.36
C ASN A 222 9.24 -2.87 19.84
N PHE A 223 10.35 -3.36 19.30
CA PHE A 223 10.52 -3.60 17.87
C PHE A 223 11.48 -4.77 17.66
N GLY A 224 11.45 -5.34 16.47
CA GLY A 224 12.39 -6.40 16.13
C GLY A 224 12.12 -6.96 14.75
N ILE A 225 12.80 -8.03 14.46
CA ILE A 225 12.70 -8.75 13.21
C ILE A 225 12.35 -10.21 13.46
N TRP A 226 11.75 -10.84 12.46
CA TRP A 226 11.70 -12.29 12.40
C TRP A 226 12.46 -12.80 11.19
N ASP A 227 13.02 -14.00 11.34
CA ASP A 227 13.52 -14.81 10.24
C ASP A 227 13.01 -16.25 10.39
N LYS A 228 12.76 -16.88 9.26
CA LYS A 228 12.44 -18.30 9.20
C LYS A 228 13.53 -18.99 8.38
N PRO A 229 14.47 -19.67 9.03
CA PRO A 229 15.51 -20.41 8.33
C PRO A 229 14.91 -21.47 7.40
N ALA A 230 15.60 -21.75 6.31
CA ALA A 230 15.26 -22.86 5.43
C ALA A 230 15.26 -24.19 6.18
N THR A 231 14.34 -25.08 5.78
CA THR A 231 14.32 -26.47 6.25
C THR A 231 15.20 -27.30 5.33
N TYR A 232 16.14 -28.03 5.91
CA TYR A 232 17.00 -28.95 5.16
C TYR A 232 16.52 -30.38 5.38
N GLU A 233 16.06 -31.04 4.31
CA GLU A 233 15.71 -32.46 4.37
C GLU A 233 16.96 -33.32 4.61
N GLY A 234 16.84 -34.32 5.48
CA GLY A 234 17.91 -35.26 5.82
C GLY A 234 19.05 -34.70 6.68
N VAL A 235 19.00 -33.43 7.04
CA VAL A 235 19.90 -32.84 8.03
C VAL A 235 19.12 -32.56 9.31
N GLU A 236 19.30 -33.41 10.29
CA GLU A 236 18.76 -33.15 11.63
C GLU A 236 19.63 -32.10 12.32
N ALA A 237 19.24 -30.84 12.21
CA ALA A 237 19.82 -29.78 13.04
C ALA A 237 19.30 -29.86 14.48
N GLN A 238 19.30 -31.08 15.06
CA GLN A 238 18.70 -31.38 16.35
C GLN A 238 19.30 -30.54 17.48
N TRP A 239 20.60 -30.32 17.41
CA TRP A 239 21.35 -29.58 18.43
C TRP A 239 21.12 -28.08 18.41
N MET A 240 20.57 -27.52 17.33
CA MET A 240 20.26 -26.07 17.23
C MET A 240 18.78 -25.76 17.47
N GLY A 241 17.87 -26.71 17.33
CA GLY A 241 16.44 -26.54 17.58
C GLY A 241 15.72 -25.53 16.67
N TYR A 242 16.36 -25.03 15.60
CA TYR A 242 15.85 -23.94 14.77
C TYR A 242 15.32 -24.34 13.40
N ASN A 243 15.48 -25.61 13.03
CA ASN A 243 15.12 -26.07 11.69
C ASN A 243 13.65 -25.75 11.36
N GLY A 244 13.42 -24.89 10.37
CA GLY A 244 12.09 -24.47 9.93
C GLY A 244 11.28 -23.63 10.94
N LYS A 245 11.83 -23.27 12.10
CA LYS A 245 11.13 -22.44 13.10
C LYS A 245 11.42 -20.96 12.90
N THR A 246 10.37 -20.14 12.99
CA THR A 246 10.53 -18.68 13.01
C THR A 246 11.25 -18.25 14.29
N ARG A 247 12.24 -17.40 14.15
CA ARG A 247 12.99 -16.77 15.24
C ARG A 247 12.65 -15.30 15.33
N LEU A 248 12.37 -14.81 16.54
CA LEU A 248 12.21 -13.38 16.84
C LEU A 248 13.52 -12.85 17.41
N LYS A 249 13.95 -11.70 16.92
CA LYS A 249 15.13 -10.95 17.39
C LYS A 249 14.68 -9.58 17.82
N GLU A 250 14.48 -9.39 19.12
CA GLU A 250 14.03 -8.12 19.70
C GLU A 250 15.13 -7.06 19.68
N GLN A 251 14.75 -5.80 19.49
CA GLN A 251 15.63 -4.63 19.44
C GLN A 251 16.86 -4.81 18.53
N PHE A 252 16.68 -5.58 17.46
CA PHE A 252 17.75 -5.96 16.57
C PHE A 252 17.90 -4.94 15.43
N MET A 253 19.02 -4.23 15.44
CA MET A 253 19.30 -3.16 14.48
C MET A 253 20.40 -3.50 13.46
N ARG A 254 20.79 -4.78 13.39
CA ARG A 254 21.73 -5.23 12.36
C ARG A 254 20.98 -5.69 11.12
N GLU A 255 21.67 -5.72 10.01
CA GLU A 255 21.18 -6.24 8.75
C GLU A 255 20.80 -7.73 8.85
N VAL A 256 19.66 -8.08 8.27
CA VAL A 256 19.20 -9.46 8.10
C VAL A 256 18.88 -9.70 6.63
N VAL A 257 19.38 -10.80 6.12
CA VAL A 257 19.14 -11.28 4.76
C VAL A 257 18.46 -12.64 4.82
N GLY A 258 17.45 -12.85 3.99
CA GLY A 258 16.73 -14.14 3.92
C GLY A 258 15.50 -14.07 3.03
N ASP A 259 14.87 -15.23 2.82
CA ASP A 259 13.67 -15.34 1.96
C ASP A 259 12.37 -15.05 2.72
N SER A 260 12.32 -15.47 3.98
CA SER A 260 11.13 -15.34 4.83
C SER A 260 11.45 -14.49 6.05
N ILE A 261 11.73 -13.20 5.82
CA ILE A 261 12.06 -12.23 6.85
C ILE A 261 11.02 -11.13 6.93
N GLY A 262 10.96 -10.46 8.07
CA GLY A 262 10.15 -9.27 8.24
C GLY A 262 10.48 -8.52 9.52
N ALA A 263 9.89 -7.36 9.66
CA ALA A 263 10.02 -6.48 10.81
C ALA A 263 8.67 -6.32 11.53
N TYR A 264 8.73 -6.06 12.82
CA TYR A 264 7.57 -5.73 13.63
C TYR A 264 7.88 -4.57 14.57
N VAL A 265 6.86 -3.77 14.83
CA VAL A 265 6.86 -2.80 15.93
C VAL A 265 5.63 -3.05 16.79
N GLN A 266 5.76 -2.84 18.10
CA GLN A 266 4.71 -3.12 19.08
C GLN A 266 4.39 -1.91 19.93
N TYR A 267 3.09 -1.76 20.20
CA TYR A 267 2.52 -0.68 20.98
C TYR A 267 1.62 -1.24 22.08
N ASP A 268 1.44 -0.45 23.13
CA ASP A 268 0.39 -0.61 24.12
C ASP A 268 -0.29 0.76 24.30
N PHE A 269 -1.37 0.97 23.55
CA PHE A 269 -2.04 2.26 23.47
C PHE A 269 -3.05 2.44 24.61
N GLU A 270 -2.91 3.51 25.39
CA GLU A 270 -3.89 3.86 26.45
C GLU A 270 -5.25 4.28 25.89
N LYS A 271 -5.30 4.77 24.66
CA LYS A 271 -6.49 5.26 23.96
C LYS A 271 -6.41 4.93 22.45
N PRO A 272 -7.52 4.98 21.71
CA PRO A 272 -7.49 4.84 20.26
C PRO A 272 -6.45 5.78 19.63
N THR A 273 -5.57 5.25 18.81
CA THR A 273 -4.41 5.96 18.25
C THR A 273 -4.25 5.66 16.76
N GLN A 274 -3.93 6.68 15.99
CA GLN A 274 -3.57 6.54 14.58
C GLN A 274 -2.06 6.44 14.43
N VAL A 275 -1.62 5.46 13.63
CA VAL A 275 -0.22 5.29 13.22
C VAL A 275 -0.15 5.45 11.71
N VAL A 276 0.77 6.28 11.24
CA VAL A 276 1.04 6.46 9.81
C VAL A 276 2.36 5.79 9.45
N MET A 277 2.35 4.96 8.40
CA MET A 277 3.56 4.40 7.78
C MET A 277 3.71 4.97 6.39
N LYS A 278 4.90 5.47 6.07
CA LYS A 278 5.29 5.99 4.76
C LYS A 278 6.40 5.11 4.21
N ILE A 279 6.23 4.57 3.00
CA ILE A 279 7.23 3.71 2.36
C ILE A 279 7.63 4.31 1.02
N GLY A 280 8.84 4.87 0.97
CA GLY A 280 9.49 5.29 -0.26
C GLY A 280 10.13 4.10 -0.96
N VAL A 281 9.99 4.02 -2.28
CA VAL A 281 10.52 2.92 -3.10
C VAL A 281 11.42 3.40 -4.22
N SER A 282 12.34 2.54 -4.66
CA SER A 282 13.26 2.80 -5.76
C SER A 282 13.76 1.50 -6.39
N TYR A 283 13.95 1.49 -7.71
CA TYR A 283 14.66 0.42 -8.42
C TYR A 283 16.18 0.65 -8.49
N VAL A 284 16.70 1.73 -7.87
CA VAL A 284 18.11 2.11 -8.00
C VAL A 284 18.90 1.84 -6.71
N SER A 285 18.42 2.33 -5.56
CA SER A 285 19.11 2.17 -4.28
C SER A 285 18.22 2.53 -3.08
N ILE A 286 18.63 2.13 -1.88
CA ILE A 286 18.04 2.57 -0.61
C ILE A 286 18.15 4.11 -0.47
N ALA A 287 19.28 4.69 -0.88
CA ALA A 287 19.48 6.15 -0.84
C ALA A 287 18.43 6.88 -1.71
N ASN A 288 18.15 6.38 -2.91
CA ASN A 288 17.10 6.94 -3.76
C ASN A 288 15.69 6.71 -3.20
N ALA A 289 15.42 5.56 -2.58
CA ALA A 289 14.14 5.33 -1.91
C ALA A 289 13.91 6.35 -0.78
N ARG A 290 14.95 6.66 -0.01
CA ARG A 290 14.96 7.70 1.03
C ARG A 290 14.71 9.08 0.43
N GLU A 291 15.46 9.44 -0.62
CA GLU A 291 15.30 10.71 -1.32
C GLU A 291 13.87 10.88 -1.88
N ASN A 292 13.30 9.83 -2.46
CA ASN A 292 11.92 9.83 -2.94
C ASN A 292 10.94 10.11 -1.80
N LEU A 293 11.12 9.44 -0.65
CA LEU A 293 10.29 9.65 0.54
C LEU A 293 10.39 11.09 1.04
N ASP A 294 11.61 11.61 1.17
CA ASP A 294 11.86 12.97 1.68
C ASP A 294 11.29 14.05 0.77
N LYS A 295 11.46 13.90 -0.56
CA LYS A 295 11.05 14.92 -1.54
C LYS A 295 9.56 14.91 -1.86
N GLU A 296 8.93 13.72 -1.92
CA GLU A 296 7.54 13.62 -2.36
C GLU A 296 6.54 13.77 -1.23
N VAL A 297 6.88 13.28 -0.05
CA VAL A 297 5.97 13.23 1.09
C VAL A 297 6.58 13.93 2.31
N GLY A 298 7.84 13.64 2.68
CA GLY A 298 8.49 14.24 3.84
C GLY A 298 7.60 14.17 5.09
N ASP A 299 7.30 15.32 5.69
CA ASP A 299 6.49 15.45 6.89
C ASP A 299 4.97 15.60 6.61
N ALA A 300 4.55 15.65 5.33
CA ALA A 300 3.13 15.80 4.98
C ALA A 300 2.26 14.73 5.66
N SER A 301 1.10 15.13 6.13
CA SER A 301 0.10 14.22 6.71
C SER A 301 -0.49 13.30 5.64
N PHE A 302 -1.17 12.24 6.07
CA PHE A 302 -1.92 11.36 5.17
C PHE A 302 -2.91 12.14 4.31
N ASP A 303 -3.66 13.06 4.93
CA ASP A 303 -4.72 13.81 4.25
C ASP A 303 -4.13 14.78 3.21
N GLU A 304 -3.00 15.44 3.49
CA GLU A 304 -2.30 16.29 2.52
C GLU A 304 -1.81 15.49 1.31
N VAL A 305 -1.25 14.30 1.50
CA VAL A 305 -0.83 13.42 0.39
C VAL A 305 -2.04 12.98 -0.43
N TYR A 306 -3.13 12.59 0.23
CA TYR A 306 -4.36 12.18 -0.46
C TYR A 306 -4.95 13.33 -1.30
N GLU A 307 -5.08 14.53 -0.75
CA GLU A 307 -5.63 15.67 -1.49
C GLU A 307 -4.76 16.05 -2.71
N GLN A 308 -3.43 15.97 -2.58
CA GLN A 308 -2.52 16.18 -3.71
C GLN A 308 -2.73 15.12 -4.79
N THR A 309 -2.85 13.86 -4.41
CA THR A 309 -3.05 12.74 -5.33
C THR A 309 -4.42 12.79 -5.98
N LYS A 310 -5.47 13.10 -5.22
CA LYS A 310 -6.82 13.33 -5.74
C LYS A 310 -6.84 14.45 -6.77
N LYS A 311 -6.16 15.55 -6.47
CA LYS A 311 -6.03 16.66 -7.42
C LYS A 311 -5.31 16.23 -8.69
N ALA A 312 -4.20 15.51 -8.57
CA ALA A 312 -3.45 15.00 -9.72
C ALA A 312 -4.31 14.06 -10.58
N TRP A 313 -5.13 13.22 -9.98
CA TRP A 313 -6.12 12.40 -10.70
C TRP A 313 -7.18 13.25 -11.38
N ASN A 314 -7.74 14.24 -10.71
CA ASN A 314 -8.75 15.12 -11.31
C ASN A 314 -8.17 15.86 -12.53
N ASP A 315 -6.94 16.36 -12.44
CA ASP A 315 -6.25 17.01 -13.54
C ASP A 315 -6.04 16.06 -14.74
N LYS A 316 -5.80 14.77 -14.49
CA LYS A 316 -5.66 13.76 -15.56
C LYS A 316 -6.98 13.35 -16.19
N LEU A 317 -8.01 13.19 -15.38
CA LEU A 317 -9.33 12.76 -15.85
C LEU A 317 -10.07 13.90 -16.59
N SER A 318 -9.78 15.15 -16.24
CA SER A 318 -10.40 16.32 -16.86
C SER A 318 -9.94 16.61 -18.29
N VAL A 319 -8.94 15.90 -18.83
CA VAL A 319 -8.44 16.07 -20.20
C VAL A 319 -9.49 15.68 -21.26
N VAL A 320 -10.46 14.86 -20.87
CA VAL A 320 -11.61 14.51 -21.70
C VAL A 320 -12.88 14.76 -20.90
N GLU A 321 -13.78 15.54 -21.45
CA GLU A 321 -15.12 15.75 -20.91
C GLU A 321 -16.14 14.98 -21.73
N VAL A 322 -16.88 14.09 -21.05
CA VAL A 322 -17.95 13.30 -21.66
C VAL A 322 -19.30 13.88 -21.23
N GLU A 323 -20.12 14.23 -22.20
CA GLU A 323 -21.50 14.62 -22.00
C GLU A 323 -22.42 13.40 -22.14
N GLY A 324 -23.52 13.39 -21.45
CA GLY A 324 -24.53 12.32 -21.45
C GLY A 324 -25.23 12.22 -20.10
N ASP A 325 -26.39 11.61 -20.06
CA ASP A 325 -27.22 11.48 -18.85
C ASP A 325 -27.02 10.14 -18.15
N ASP A 326 -26.38 9.16 -18.82
CA ASP A 326 -26.15 7.84 -18.26
C ASP A 326 -24.92 7.87 -17.31
N ALA A 327 -25.18 7.53 -16.04
CA ALA A 327 -24.17 7.50 -15.00
C ALA A 327 -23.20 6.31 -15.15
N ASP A 328 -23.72 5.17 -15.62
CA ASP A 328 -22.94 3.94 -15.81
C ASP A 328 -21.95 4.10 -16.97
N ASP A 329 -22.38 4.69 -18.07
CA ASP A 329 -21.50 5.00 -19.22
C ASP A 329 -20.36 5.93 -18.81
N LYS A 330 -20.65 6.95 -18.00
CA LYS A 330 -19.59 7.83 -17.45
C LYS A 330 -18.65 7.09 -16.55
N THR A 331 -19.16 6.21 -15.67
CA THR A 331 -18.34 5.40 -14.77
C THR A 331 -17.45 4.45 -15.57
N ILE A 332 -17.95 3.78 -16.57
CA ILE A 332 -17.18 2.90 -17.46
C ILE A 332 -16.08 3.70 -18.18
N PHE A 333 -16.44 4.83 -18.76
CA PHE A 333 -15.48 5.67 -19.49
C PHE A 333 -14.35 6.19 -18.59
N TYR A 334 -14.68 6.83 -17.47
CA TYR A 334 -13.67 7.42 -16.59
C TYR A 334 -12.85 6.36 -15.85
N THR A 335 -13.43 5.20 -15.54
CA THR A 335 -12.67 4.06 -15.00
C THR A 335 -11.71 3.49 -16.04
N GLY A 336 -12.14 3.36 -17.29
CA GLY A 336 -11.25 3.00 -18.40
C GLY A 336 -10.10 4.00 -18.56
N LEU A 337 -10.38 5.29 -18.54
CA LEU A 337 -9.36 6.35 -18.61
C LEU A 337 -8.40 6.29 -17.40
N TYR A 338 -8.91 6.04 -16.20
CA TYR A 338 -8.10 5.83 -14.98
C TYR A 338 -7.12 4.68 -15.15
N HIS A 339 -7.55 3.53 -15.66
CA HIS A 339 -6.70 2.35 -15.85
C HIS A 339 -5.66 2.51 -16.98
N THR A 340 -5.74 3.54 -17.80
CA THR A 340 -4.74 3.83 -18.84
C THR A 340 -3.56 4.68 -18.36
N GLN A 341 -3.56 5.13 -17.12
CA GLN A 341 -2.54 6.08 -16.62
C GLN A 341 -1.38 5.41 -15.86
#